data_342b666bac5ea56c6aa7180bc4f38ec2
#
_entry.id   342b666bac5ea56c6aa7180bc4f38ec2
#
_cell.length_a   1.000
_cell.length_b   1.000
_cell.length_c   1.000
_cell.angle_alpha   90.00
_cell.angle_beta   90.00
_cell.angle_gamma   90.00
#
_symmetry.space_group_name_H-M   'P 1'
#
loop_
_entity.id
_entity.type
_entity.pdbx_description
1 polymer ?
#
loop_
_entity_poly.entity_id
_entity_poly.type
_entity_poly.pdbx_seq_one_letter_code
_entity_poly.pdbx_strand_id
1 'polypeptide(L)'
;MSIISFELSLKEVAVKLDGEEHIIRELTGKQRDRYMDIVAKRVNYVNGQQAGMSSLSGLQSTLLSMCLLDSSGKSVSEAIIANYPGSVQSKLFKMAQNLSGLNEEVDSEEVKND
;
A
#
# COMPACT_ATOMS: atom_id res chain seq x y z
N MET A 1 31.47 13.05 -16.04
CA MET A 1 30.18 12.36 -16.19
C MET A 1 29.69 11.92 -14.85
N SER A 2 28.41 12.22 -14.54
CA SER A 2 27.86 11.81 -13.28
C SER A 2 27.10 10.50 -13.44
N ILE A 3 27.14 9.72 -12.37
CA ILE A 3 26.47 8.43 -12.36
C ILE A 3 25.37 8.47 -11.31
N ILE A 4 24.18 8.05 -11.70
CA ILE A 4 23.08 7.97 -10.77
C ILE A 4 23.11 6.61 -10.09
N SER A 5 23.11 6.62 -8.77
CA SER A 5 23.14 5.39 -7.99
C SER A 5 21.79 5.10 -7.38
N PHE A 6 21.45 3.83 -7.34
CA PHE A 6 20.22 3.38 -6.70
C PHE A 6 20.54 2.27 -5.69
N GLU A 7 19.83 2.31 -4.59
CA GLU A 7 19.91 1.23 -3.62
C GLU A 7 18.77 0.26 -3.90
N LEU A 8 19.08 -1.01 -3.84
CA LEU A 8 18.10 -2.04 -4.20
C LEU A 8 17.36 -2.64 -3.00
N SER A 9 17.73 -2.25 -1.78
CA SER A 9 17.02 -2.75 -0.61
C SER A 9 15.67 -2.04 -0.49
N LEU A 10 14.67 -2.80 -0.05
CA LEU A 10 13.33 -2.27 0.12
C LEU A 10 13.27 -1.39 1.36
N LYS A 11 12.56 -0.28 1.26
CA LYS A 11 12.36 0.62 2.39
C LYS A 11 11.41 -0.02 3.39
N GLU A 12 11.67 0.23 4.67
CA GLU A 12 10.88 -0.34 5.74
C GLU A 12 10.65 0.68 6.83
N VAL A 13 9.48 0.56 7.48
CA VAL A 13 9.14 1.37 8.63
C VAL A 13 8.62 0.42 9.71
N ALA A 14 9.14 0.55 10.92
CA ALA A 14 8.67 -0.26 12.03
C ALA A 14 7.47 0.41 12.69
N VAL A 15 6.46 -0.37 13.01
CA VAL A 15 5.28 0.11 13.72
C VAL A 15 4.97 -0.87 14.82
N LYS A 16 4.24 -0.42 15.83
CA LYS A 16 3.76 -1.30 16.89
C LYS A 16 2.26 -1.44 16.81
N LEU A 17 1.80 -2.67 16.82
CA LEU A 17 0.37 -2.97 16.82
C LEU A 17 0.10 -3.79 18.06
N ASP A 18 -0.65 -3.19 19.00
CA ASP A 18 -0.91 -3.80 20.32
C ASP A 18 0.39 -4.20 21.02
N GLY A 19 1.39 -3.34 20.91
CA GLY A 19 2.67 -3.58 21.57
C GLY A 19 3.61 -4.52 20.86
N GLU A 20 3.18 -5.11 19.76
CA GLU A 20 4.04 -6.02 18.99
C GLU A 20 4.63 -5.29 17.79
N GLU A 21 5.90 -5.53 17.57
CA GLU A 21 6.57 -4.91 16.43
C GLU A 21 6.13 -5.54 15.12
N HIS A 22 5.83 -4.66 14.17
CA HIS A 22 5.54 -5.05 12.81
C HIS A 22 6.35 -4.16 11.89
N ILE A 23 6.49 -4.57 10.64
CA ILE A 23 7.24 -3.79 9.66
C ILE A 23 6.35 -3.58 8.45
N ILE A 24 6.30 -2.33 7.98
CA ILE A 24 5.70 -2.04 6.68
C ILE A 24 6.85 -1.91 5.71
N ARG A 25 6.84 -2.75 4.67
CA ARG A 25 7.92 -2.81 3.68
C ARG A 25 7.38 -2.35 2.34
N GLU A 26 8.18 -1.60 1.62
CA GLU A 26 7.79 -1.16 0.28
C GLU A 26 7.58 -2.36 -0.64
N LEU A 27 6.67 -2.20 -1.59
CA LEU A 27 6.40 -3.25 -2.57
C LEU A 27 7.58 -3.41 -3.52
N THR A 28 7.86 -4.65 -3.91
CA THR A 28 8.72 -4.87 -5.07
C THR A 28 7.96 -4.41 -6.31
N GLY A 29 8.68 -4.25 -7.43
CA GLY A 29 8.02 -3.91 -8.68
C GLY A 29 6.96 -4.93 -9.08
N LYS A 30 7.26 -6.20 -8.86
CA LYS A 30 6.32 -7.27 -9.18
C LYS A 30 5.05 -7.17 -8.33
N GLN A 31 5.22 -6.91 -7.04
CA GLN A 31 4.07 -6.76 -6.14
C GLN A 31 3.26 -5.52 -6.50
N ARG A 32 3.93 -4.44 -6.86
CA ARG A 32 3.23 -3.22 -7.24
C ARG A 32 2.40 -3.45 -8.49
N ASP A 33 2.97 -4.14 -9.48
CA ASP A 33 2.23 -4.44 -10.70
C ASP A 33 1.00 -5.28 -10.39
N ARG A 34 1.15 -6.25 -9.50
CA ARG A 34 0.02 -7.08 -9.11
C ARG A 34 -1.07 -6.27 -8.42
N TYR A 35 -0.66 -5.37 -7.54
CA TYR A 35 -1.63 -4.52 -6.84
C TYR A 35 -2.35 -3.61 -7.83
N MET A 36 -1.60 -2.99 -8.73
CA MET A 36 -2.20 -2.11 -9.73
C MET A 36 -3.15 -2.86 -10.64
N ASP A 37 -2.82 -4.10 -10.95
CA ASP A 37 -3.70 -4.93 -11.76
C ASP A 37 -5.02 -5.20 -11.03
N ILE A 38 -4.95 -5.46 -9.74
CA ILE A 38 -6.15 -5.66 -8.93
C ILE A 38 -7.02 -4.41 -8.94
N VAL A 39 -6.40 -3.25 -8.77
CA VAL A 39 -7.12 -1.98 -8.77
C VAL A 39 -7.79 -1.76 -10.14
N ALA A 40 -7.03 -2.00 -11.20
CA ALA A 40 -7.54 -1.77 -12.55
C ALA A 40 -8.74 -2.67 -12.84
N LYS A 41 -8.68 -3.91 -12.40
CA LYS A 41 -9.78 -4.84 -12.62
C LYS A 41 -11.04 -4.39 -11.90
N ARG A 42 -10.89 -3.85 -10.71
CA ARG A 42 -12.05 -3.38 -9.98
C ARG A 42 -12.68 -2.16 -10.65
N VAL A 43 -11.84 -1.25 -11.14
CA VAL A 43 -12.34 -0.08 -11.84
C VAL A 43 -13.05 -0.50 -13.11
N ASN A 44 -12.46 -1.42 -13.86
CA ASN A 44 -13.07 -1.88 -15.11
C ASN A 44 -14.37 -2.61 -14.88
N TYR A 45 -14.45 -3.35 -13.78
CA TYR A 45 -15.67 -4.09 -13.48
C TYR A 45 -16.87 -3.17 -13.33
N VAL A 46 -16.64 -1.97 -12.85
CA VAL A 46 -17.72 -0.99 -12.69
C VAL A 46 -17.73 0.01 -13.82
N ASN A 47 -17.18 -0.36 -14.95
CA ASN A 47 -17.08 0.51 -16.10
C ASN A 47 -18.46 1.03 -16.49
N GLY A 48 -18.55 2.34 -16.74
CA GLY A 48 -19.80 2.95 -17.09
C GLY A 48 -20.64 3.29 -15.87
N GLN A 49 -20.27 2.77 -14.74
CA GLN A 49 -20.91 3.08 -13.48
C GLN A 49 -19.97 3.93 -12.65
N GLN A 50 -20.52 4.76 -11.83
CA GLN A 50 -19.69 5.51 -10.91
C GLN A 50 -19.01 4.50 -9.99
N ALA A 51 -17.69 4.50 -9.99
CA ALA A 51 -16.95 3.63 -9.10
C ALA A 51 -17.14 4.13 -7.67
N GLY A 52 -18.04 3.52 -6.94
CA GLY A 52 -18.32 3.92 -5.58
C GLY A 52 -17.28 3.38 -4.62
N MET A 53 -17.39 3.84 -3.39
CA MET A 53 -16.47 3.38 -2.35
C MET A 53 -16.55 1.87 -2.16
N SER A 54 -17.73 1.31 -2.37
CA SER A 54 -17.90 -0.13 -2.18
C SER A 54 -17.12 -0.95 -3.18
N SER A 55 -16.92 -0.42 -4.39
CA SER A 55 -16.16 -1.16 -5.40
C SER A 55 -14.68 -1.17 -5.09
N LEU A 56 -14.23 -0.26 -4.23
CA LEU A 56 -12.84 -0.18 -3.83
C LEU A 56 -12.62 -0.76 -2.42
N SER A 57 -13.68 -1.29 -1.82
CA SER A 57 -13.54 -1.84 -0.48
C SER A 57 -12.61 -3.06 -0.52
N GLY A 58 -11.84 -3.20 0.55
CA GLY A 58 -10.89 -4.29 0.63
C GLY A 58 -9.54 -3.99 0.04
N LEU A 59 -9.39 -2.90 -0.73
CA LEU A 59 -8.09 -2.59 -1.31
C LEU A 59 -7.06 -2.27 -0.24
N GLN A 60 -7.48 -1.67 0.86
CA GLN A 60 -6.54 -1.36 1.94
C GLN A 60 -5.96 -2.63 2.53
N SER A 61 -6.81 -3.61 2.85
CA SER A 61 -6.30 -4.86 3.39
C SER A 61 -5.51 -5.64 2.35
N THR A 62 -5.87 -5.52 1.09
CA THR A 62 -5.12 -6.17 0.02
C THR A 62 -3.69 -5.62 -0.06
N LEU A 63 -3.56 -4.30 -0.10
CA LEU A 63 -2.23 -3.69 -0.16
C LEU A 63 -1.43 -4.05 1.10
N LEU A 64 -2.05 -3.93 2.25
CA LEU A 64 -1.36 -4.19 3.51
C LEU A 64 -0.93 -5.65 3.62
N SER A 65 -1.68 -6.58 3.04
CA SER A 65 -1.26 -7.98 3.07
C SER A 65 0.04 -8.19 2.30
N MET A 66 0.36 -7.28 1.39
CA MET A 66 1.61 -7.35 0.63
C MET A 66 2.75 -6.62 1.34
N CYS A 67 2.43 -5.65 2.20
CA CYS A 67 3.43 -4.77 2.80
C CYS A 67 3.71 -5.05 4.27
N LEU A 68 2.72 -5.54 5.00
CA LEU A 68 2.82 -5.63 6.45
C LEU A 68 3.35 -6.99 6.89
N LEU A 69 4.42 -6.95 7.68
CA LEU A 69 5.06 -8.16 8.19
C LEU A 69 4.94 -8.17 9.71
N ASP A 70 4.72 -9.35 10.27
CA ASP A 70 4.67 -9.48 11.72
C ASP A 70 6.07 -9.59 12.30
N SER A 71 6.16 -9.77 13.61
CA SER A 71 7.45 -9.79 14.28
C SER A 71 8.33 -10.96 13.87
N SER A 72 7.75 -11.99 13.26
CA SER A 72 8.53 -13.12 12.76
C SER A 72 8.91 -12.94 11.29
N GLY A 73 8.52 -11.83 10.67
CA GLY A 73 8.84 -11.56 9.28
C GLY A 73 7.86 -12.13 8.29
N LYS A 74 6.73 -12.61 8.75
CA LYS A 74 5.72 -13.18 7.86
C LYS A 74 4.65 -12.16 7.53
N SER A 75 4.12 -12.27 6.33
CA SER A 75 3.02 -11.38 5.90
C SER A 75 1.79 -11.60 6.76
N VAL A 76 1.16 -10.51 7.14
CA VAL A 76 -0.12 -10.57 7.84
C VAL A 76 -1.22 -10.76 6.80
N SER A 77 -2.14 -11.67 7.07
CA SER A 77 -3.16 -12.00 6.08
C SER A 77 -4.21 -10.90 5.94
N GLU A 78 -4.85 -10.86 4.78
CA GLU A 78 -5.92 -9.90 4.54
C GLU A 78 -7.04 -10.03 5.56
N ALA A 79 -7.37 -11.25 5.93
CA ALA A 79 -8.47 -11.49 6.87
C ALA A 79 -8.18 -10.86 8.22
N ILE A 80 -6.94 -10.95 8.67
CA ILE A 80 -6.56 -10.34 9.94
C ILE A 80 -6.60 -8.82 9.83
N ILE A 81 -6.04 -8.27 8.76
CA ILE A 81 -5.98 -6.84 8.56
C ILE A 81 -7.38 -6.24 8.44
N ALA A 82 -8.29 -6.97 7.80
CA ALA A 82 -9.65 -6.50 7.62
C ALA A 82 -10.37 -6.28 8.95
N ASN A 83 -9.91 -6.93 10.01
CA ASN A 83 -10.50 -6.79 11.32
C ASN A 83 -9.82 -5.74 12.19
N TYR A 84 -8.82 -5.05 11.68
CA TYR A 84 -8.20 -3.95 12.41
C TYR A 84 -9.19 -2.79 12.51
N PRO A 85 -9.06 -1.94 13.53
CA PRO A 85 -9.86 -0.71 13.54
C PRO A 85 -9.63 0.08 12.26
N GLY A 86 -10.72 0.64 11.74
CA GLY A 86 -10.64 1.35 10.47
C GLY A 86 -9.62 2.47 10.46
N SER A 87 -9.49 3.18 11.58
CA SER A 87 -8.52 4.28 11.66
C SER A 87 -7.09 3.77 11.58
N VAL A 88 -6.82 2.62 12.18
CA VAL A 88 -5.48 2.02 12.13
C VAL A 88 -5.20 1.53 10.72
N GLN A 89 -6.16 0.83 10.13
CA GLN A 89 -6.00 0.30 8.79
C GLN A 89 -5.73 1.44 7.79
N SER A 90 -6.45 2.55 7.91
CA SER A 90 -6.27 3.68 7.01
C SER A 90 -4.88 4.31 7.17
N LYS A 91 -4.39 4.43 8.39
CA LYS A 91 -3.07 5.00 8.61
C LYS A 91 -1.98 4.10 8.06
N LEU A 92 -2.10 2.80 8.31
CA LEU A 92 -1.12 1.84 7.79
C LEU A 92 -1.15 1.84 6.26
N PHE A 93 -2.34 1.94 5.69
CA PHE A 93 -2.50 1.98 4.24
C PHE A 93 -1.76 3.18 3.64
N LYS A 94 -1.92 4.35 4.24
CA LYS A 94 -1.23 5.54 3.75
C LYS A 94 0.28 5.38 3.84
N MET A 95 0.76 4.80 4.93
CA MET A 95 2.20 4.56 5.07
C MET A 95 2.70 3.62 3.98
N ALA A 96 1.94 2.56 3.70
CA ALA A 96 2.32 1.61 2.68
C ALA A 96 2.33 2.26 1.30
N GLN A 97 1.35 3.11 1.02
CA GLN A 97 1.30 3.83 -0.25
C GLN A 97 2.50 4.75 -0.41
N ASN A 98 2.83 5.48 0.64
CA ASN A 98 3.95 6.41 0.59
C ASN A 98 5.26 5.67 0.37
N LEU A 99 5.48 4.59 1.11
CA LEU A 99 6.71 3.83 0.95
C LEU A 99 6.86 3.26 -0.45
N SER A 100 5.75 2.83 -1.03
CA SER A 100 5.75 2.14 -2.32
C SER A 100 5.62 3.08 -3.50
N GLY A 101 5.56 4.39 -3.24
CA GLY A 101 5.47 5.36 -4.31
C GLY A 101 4.14 5.39 -5.02
N LEU A 102 3.09 4.89 -4.39
CA LEU A 102 1.79 4.82 -5.04
C LEU A 102 1.06 6.16 -5.03
N ASN A 103 1.53 7.10 -4.24
CA ASN A 103 0.94 8.42 -4.16
C ASN A 103 1.69 9.46 -4.98
N GLU A 104 2.67 9.03 -5.75
CA GLU A 104 3.55 9.98 -6.43
C GLU A 104 2.79 10.89 -7.38
N GLU A 105 1.82 10.35 -8.09
CA GLU A 105 1.05 11.16 -9.01
C GLU A 105 0.29 12.25 -8.30
N VAL A 106 -0.34 11.91 -7.19
CA VAL A 106 -1.08 12.87 -6.41
C VAL A 106 -0.14 13.94 -5.88
N ASP A 107 0.98 13.50 -5.33
CA ASP A 107 1.97 14.43 -4.80
C ASP A 107 2.51 15.35 -5.88
N SER A 108 2.75 14.80 -7.06
CA SER A 108 3.25 15.60 -8.16
C SER A 108 2.28 16.69 -8.55
N GLU A 109 1.00 16.35 -8.58
CA GLU A 109 -0.01 17.33 -8.93
C GLU A 109 -0.08 18.43 -7.89
N GLU A 110 0.02 18.06 -6.63
CA GLU A 110 0.02 19.07 -5.58
C GLU A 110 1.19 20.01 -5.70
N VAL A 111 2.35 19.47 -6.01
CA VAL A 111 3.53 20.28 -6.18
C VAL A 111 3.36 21.25 -7.34
N LYS A 112 2.76 20.77 -8.41
CA LYS A 112 2.56 21.63 -9.59
C LYS A 112 1.66 22.80 -9.29
N ASN A 113 0.73 22.61 -8.39
CA ASN A 113 -0.23 23.64 -8.06
C ASN A 113 0.34 24.71 -7.13
N ASP A 114 1.49 24.45 -6.58
CA ASP A 114 2.18 25.45 -5.77
C ASP A 114 2.85 26.51 -6.64
#